data_950566ebdc2fb778967741b3a33fee96
#
_entry.id   950566ebdc2fb778967741b3a33fee96
#
_cell.length_a   1.000
_cell.length_b   1.000
_cell.length_c   1.000
_cell.angle_alpha   90.00
_cell.angle_beta   90.00
_cell.angle_gamma   90.00
#
_symmetry.space_group_name_H-M   'P 1'
#
loop_
_entity.id
_entity.type
_entity.pdbx_description
1 polymer ?
#
loop_
_entity_poly.entity_id
_entity_poly.type
_entity_poly.pdbx_seq_one_letter_code
_entity_poly.pdbx_strand_id
1 'polypeptide(L)'
;MDCLFHLTCRGTFVEYRNGMVNVSPIGRNASIAERLEFLKYDHAHGLRAAFVKVLQEKFASYNLTFSIGGQISFDIFPNGWDKTYALRHVEVEGFEEIHFFGDKTFKVRYDLTLSFDLIKR
;
A
#
# COMPACT_ATOMS: atom_id res chain seq x y z
N MET A 1 -1.64 -24.18 -9.74
CA MET A 1 -2.87 -23.39 -9.46
C MET A 1 -3.59 -23.87 -8.18
N ASP A 2 -2.93 -24.69 -7.38
CA ASP A 2 -3.57 -25.49 -6.32
C ASP A 2 -3.41 -24.96 -4.89
N CYS A 3 -2.81 -23.79 -4.71
CA CYS A 3 -2.47 -23.31 -3.37
C CYS A 3 -3.47 -22.34 -2.71
N LEU A 4 -4.49 -21.88 -3.42
CA LEU A 4 -5.53 -21.00 -2.85
C LEU A 4 -6.61 -21.76 -2.06
N PHE A 5 -6.70 -23.09 -2.23
CA PHE A 5 -7.74 -23.91 -1.60
C PHE A 5 -7.61 -24.04 -0.07
N HIS A 6 -6.49 -23.67 0.53
CA HIS A 6 -6.28 -23.75 1.98
C HIS A 6 -6.51 -22.42 2.71
N LEU A 7 -6.61 -21.31 1.98
CA LEU A 7 -6.81 -20.00 2.61
C LEU A 7 -8.30 -19.70 2.75
N THR A 8 -8.72 -19.41 3.96
CA THR A 8 -10.10 -18.98 4.23
C THR A 8 -10.28 -17.55 3.67
N CYS A 9 -11.30 -17.39 2.82
CA CYS A 9 -11.67 -16.09 2.24
C CYS A 9 -12.98 -15.59 2.83
N ARG A 10 -13.00 -14.33 3.35
CA ARG A 10 -14.18 -13.78 4.04
C ARG A 10 -14.47 -12.34 3.64
N GLY A 11 -15.66 -12.11 3.12
CA GLY A 11 -16.27 -10.81 2.89
C GLY A 11 -15.44 -9.88 2.02
N THR A 12 -15.68 -8.61 2.10
CA THR A 12 -15.17 -7.52 1.27
C THR A 12 -13.76 -7.72 0.68
N PHE A 13 -13.68 -8.04 -0.62
CA PHE A 13 -12.43 -8.23 -1.35
C PHE A 13 -11.94 -6.95 -2.01
N VAL A 14 -12.87 -6.11 -2.44
CA VAL A 14 -12.61 -4.80 -3.06
C VAL A 14 -13.38 -3.75 -2.27
N GLU A 15 -12.68 -2.80 -1.70
CA GLU A 15 -13.23 -1.72 -0.91
C GLU A 15 -12.87 -0.39 -1.56
N TYR A 16 -13.88 0.35 -1.99
CA TYR A 16 -13.70 1.71 -2.50
C TYR A 16 -13.56 2.69 -1.33
N ARG A 17 -12.55 3.55 -1.41
CA ARG A 17 -12.29 4.63 -0.46
C ARG A 17 -12.10 5.94 -1.22
N ASN A 18 -12.17 7.06 -0.52
CA ASN A 18 -11.92 8.36 -1.13
C ASN A 18 -10.52 8.40 -1.76
N GLY A 19 -10.48 8.45 -3.10
CA GLY A 19 -9.23 8.54 -3.85
C GLY A 19 -8.42 7.26 -4.01
N MET A 20 -8.91 6.11 -3.51
CA MET A 20 -8.20 4.82 -3.63
C MET A 20 -9.15 3.63 -3.60
N VAL A 21 -8.66 2.50 -4.09
CA VAL A 21 -9.31 1.20 -3.97
C VAL A 21 -8.39 0.27 -3.18
N ASN A 22 -8.91 -0.34 -2.11
CA ASN A 22 -8.19 -1.36 -1.37
C ASN A 22 -8.63 -2.75 -1.83
N VAL A 23 -7.67 -3.61 -2.17
CA VAL A 23 -7.93 -4.98 -2.63
C VAL A 23 -7.28 -5.97 -1.68
N SER A 24 -8.09 -6.92 -1.19
CA SER A 24 -7.63 -8.01 -0.32
C SER A 24 -7.95 -9.37 -0.92
N PRO A 25 -6.95 -10.18 -1.30
CA PRO A 25 -7.16 -11.51 -1.87
C PRO A 25 -7.95 -12.47 -0.98
N ILE A 26 -7.87 -12.32 0.33
CA ILE A 26 -8.61 -13.16 1.30
C ILE A 26 -9.81 -12.45 1.93
N GLY A 27 -10.04 -11.19 1.55
CA GLY A 27 -11.12 -10.37 2.09
C GLY A 27 -10.79 -9.72 3.45
N ARG A 28 -11.40 -8.58 3.68
CA ARG A 28 -11.12 -7.75 4.86
C ARG A 28 -11.71 -8.30 6.16
N ASN A 29 -12.69 -9.22 6.07
CA ASN A 29 -13.34 -9.84 7.23
C ASN A 29 -12.53 -11.03 7.78
N ALA A 30 -11.35 -11.33 7.24
CA ALA A 30 -10.45 -12.34 7.77
C ALA A 30 -10.06 -12.02 9.22
N SER A 31 -10.10 -13.04 10.08
CA SER A 31 -9.65 -12.98 11.47
C SER A 31 -8.16 -12.71 11.59
N ILE A 32 -7.67 -12.36 12.77
CA ILE A 32 -6.24 -12.12 13.00
C ILE A 32 -5.40 -13.36 12.65
N ALA A 33 -5.88 -14.56 13.02
CA ALA A 33 -5.19 -15.81 12.72
C ALA A 33 -5.08 -16.05 11.19
N GLU A 34 -6.18 -15.87 10.46
CA GLU A 34 -6.23 -16.01 9.00
C GLU A 34 -5.32 -14.98 8.29
N ARG A 35 -5.25 -13.74 8.81
CA ARG A 35 -4.34 -12.70 8.29
C ARG A 35 -2.87 -13.06 8.47
N LEU A 36 -2.51 -13.64 9.62
CA LEU A 36 -1.14 -14.08 9.89
C LEU A 36 -0.76 -15.28 9.03
N GLU A 37 -1.69 -16.21 8.82
CA GLU A 37 -1.50 -17.35 7.93
C GLU A 37 -1.28 -16.89 6.48
N PHE A 38 -2.16 -16.00 6.00
CA PHE A 38 -2.01 -15.40 4.68
C PHE A 38 -0.68 -14.65 4.52
N LEU A 39 -0.28 -13.88 5.52
CA LEU A 39 0.98 -13.13 5.49
C LEU A 39 2.19 -14.06 5.32
N LYS A 40 2.22 -15.19 6.05
CA LYS A 40 3.27 -16.20 5.91
C LYS A 40 3.26 -16.81 4.50
N TYR A 41 2.07 -17.13 4.01
CA TYR A 41 1.89 -17.67 2.67
C TYR A 41 2.36 -16.69 1.58
N ASP A 42 1.95 -15.43 1.69
CA ASP A 42 2.31 -14.39 0.73
C ASP A 42 3.82 -14.09 0.73
N HIS A 43 4.47 -14.12 1.89
CA HIS A 43 5.94 -13.99 1.97
C HIS A 43 6.68 -15.14 1.25
N ALA A 44 6.13 -16.34 1.30
CA ALA A 44 6.74 -17.51 0.65
C ALA A 44 6.47 -17.58 -0.85
N HIS A 45 5.30 -17.12 -1.31
CA HIS A 45 4.82 -17.35 -2.67
C HIS A 45 4.64 -16.07 -3.51
N GLY A 46 4.67 -14.88 -2.89
CA GLY A 46 4.53 -13.59 -3.59
C GLY A 46 3.17 -13.37 -4.24
N LEU A 47 2.08 -13.89 -3.64
CA LEU A 47 0.75 -13.88 -4.24
C LEU A 47 0.27 -12.47 -4.57
N ARG A 48 0.41 -11.52 -3.61
CA ARG A 48 0.01 -10.13 -3.85
C ARG A 48 0.86 -9.47 -4.94
N ALA A 49 2.16 -9.76 -4.98
CA ALA A 49 3.04 -9.23 -6.02
C ALA A 49 2.67 -9.75 -7.41
N ALA A 50 2.37 -11.05 -7.53
CA ALA A 50 1.90 -11.65 -8.78
C ALA A 50 0.56 -11.06 -9.22
N PHE A 51 -0.37 -10.86 -8.28
CA PHE A 51 -1.68 -10.26 -8.57
C PHE A 51 -1.53 -8.81 -9.04
N VAL A 52 -0.74 -8.01 -8.33
CA VAL A 52 -0.45 -6.61 -8.71
C VAL A 52 0.15 -6.54 -10.10
N LYS A 53 1.08 -7.42 -10.45
CA LYS A 53 1.69 -7.46 -11.79
C LYS A 53 0.64 -7.65 -12.88
N VAL A 54 -0.29 -8.60 -12.72
CA VAL A 54 -1.38 -8.83 -13.68
C VAL A 54 -2.28 -7.59 -13.80
N LEU A 55 -2.58 -6.92 -12.69
CA LEU A 55 -3.40 -5.70 -12.72
C LEU A 55 -2.66 -4.54 -13.39
N GLN A 56 -1.37 -4.37 -13.14
CA GLN A 56 -0.54 -3.36 -13.80
C GLN A 56 -0.54 -3.54 -15.33
N GLU A 57 -0.44 -4.76 -15.81
CA GLU A 57 -0.50 -5.08 -17.24
C GLU A 57 -1.90 -4.76 -17.83
N LYS A 58 -2.96 -5.17 -17.12
CA LYS A 58 -4.34 -4.95 -17.60
C LYS A 58 -4.78 -3.50 -17.56
N PHE A 59 -4.31 -2.73 -16.61
CA PHE A 59 -4.71 -1.33 -16.36
C PHE A 59 -3.59 -0.32 -16.67
N ALA A 60 -2.65 -0.69 -17.53
CA ALA A 60 -1.49 0.16 -17.86
C ALA A 60 -1.86 1.55 -18.38
N SER A 61 -2.99 1.68 -19.10
CA SER A 61 -3.47 2.94 -19.66
C SER A 61 -4.12 3.89 -18.64
N TYR A 62 -4.35 3.46 -17.40
CA TYR A 62 -5.09 4.25 -16.40
C TYR A 62 -4.21 5.09 -15.48
N ASN A 63 -2.89 5.06 -15.65
CA ASN A 63 -1.94 5.80 -14.80
C ASN A 63 -2.16 5.55 -13.30
N LEU A 64 -2.20 4.28 -12.91
CA LEU A 64 -2.44 3.85 -11.53
C LEU A 64 -1.16 3.41 -10.84
N THR A 65 -1.06 3.73 -9.57
CA THR A 65 -0.05 3.21 -8.64
C THR A 65 -0.66 2.06 -7.83
N PHE A 66 0.11 0.98 -7.69
CA PHE A 66 -0.24 -0.20 -6.88
C PHE A 66 0.75 -0.29 -5.72
N SER A 67 0.25 -0.25 -4.49
CA SER A 67 1.08 -0.26 -3.28
C SER A 67 0.71 -1.43 -2.38
N ILE A 68 1.61 -2.42 -2.30
CA ILE A 68 1.43 -3.53 -1.37
C ILE A 68 1.75 -3.04 0.04
N GLY A 69 0.76 -3.11 0.93
CA GLY A 69 0.87 -2.67 2.30
C GLY A 69 0.04 -3.51 3.27
N GLY A 70 0.33 -3.37 4.56
CA GLY A 70 -0.36 -4.15 5.59
C GLY A 70 -0.15 -5.67 5.45
N GLN A 71 -1.05 -6.45 6.06
CA GLN A 71 -0.93 -7.90 6.14
C GLN A 71 -1.59 -8.64 4.97
N ILE A 72 -2.72 -8.11 4.45
CA ILE A 72 -3.62 -8.88 3.59
C ILE A 72 -4.03 -8.16 2.30
N SER A 73 -3.65 -6.91 2.10
CA SER A 73 -4.17 -6.08 1.01
C SER A 73 -3.08 -5.33 0.27
N PHE A 74 -3.48 -4.72 -0.83
CA PHE A 74 -2.76 -3.68 -1.53
C PHE A 74 -3.72 -2.56 -1.93
N ASP A 75 -3.18 -1.38 -2.11
CA ASP A 75 -3.91 -0.18 -2.45
C ASP A 75 -3.65 0.21 -3.91
N ILE A 76 -4.69 0.69 -4.59
CA ILE A 76 -4.66 1.18 -5.97
C ILE A 76 -5.14 2.63 -5.94
N PHE A 77 -4.35 3.55 -6.47
CA PHE A 77 -4.67 4.98 -6.50
C PHE A 77 -4.02 5.66 -7.72
N PRO A 78 -4.50 6.85 -8.13
CA PRO A 78 -3.91 7.60 -9.22
C PRO A 78 -2.43 7.92 -8.98
N ASN A 79 -1.63 7.92 -10.02
CA ASN A 79 -0.22 8.29 -9.93
C ASN A 79 -0.06 9.66 -9.27
N GLY A 80 0.88 9.75 -8.31
CA GLY A 80 1.15 10.97 -7.57
C GLY A 80 0.22 11.23 -6.37
N TRP A 81 -0.73 10.35 -6.09
CA TRP A 81 -1.63 10.44 -4.91
C TRP A 81 -1.09 9.64 -3.73
N ASP A 82 0.21 9.56 -3.60
CA ASP A 82 0.88 8.95 -2.46
C ASP A 82 1.12 9.96 -1.32
N LYS A 83 1.80 9.52 -0.27
CA LYS A 83 2.10 10.37 0.89
C LYS A 83 2.92 11.63 0.55
N THR A 84 3.60 11.64 -0.60
CA THR A 84 4.38 12.81 -1.05
C THR A 84 3.50 13.90 -1.66
N TYR A 85 2.24 13.59 -1.99
CA TYR A 85 1.29 14.57 -2.53
C TYR A 85 1.08 15.77 -1.58
N ALA A 86 0.96 15.49 -0.29
CA ALA A 86 0.81 16.52 0.73
C ALA A 86 2.03 17.45 0.81
N LEU A 87 3.24 16.94 0.58
CA LEU A 87 4.47 17.73 0.64
C LEU A 87 4.49 18.86 -0.39
N ARG A 88 3.94 18.63 -1.58
CA ARG A 88 3.86 19.65 -2.64
C ARG A 88 3.11 20.92 -2.19
N HIS A 89 2.08 20.75 -1.35
CA HIS A 89 1.32 21.88 -0.82
C HIS A 89 2.08 22.61 0.28
N VAL A 90 2.83 21.87 1.08
CA VAL A 90 3.62 22.42 2.19
C VAL A 90 4.85 23.17 1.67
N GLU A 91 5.48 22.66 0.60
CA GLU A 91 6.64 23.31 -0.04
C GLU A 91 6.32 24.72 -0.58
N VAL A 92 5.11 24.90 -1.14
CA VAL A 92 4.66 26.19 -1.67
C VAL A 92 4.51 27.25 -0.57
N GLU A 93 4.23 26.83 0.66
CA GLU A 93 4.03 27.74 1.80
C GLU A 93 5.33 28.24 2.44
N GLY A 94 6.50 27.68 2.03
CA GLY A 94 7.82 28.19 2.40
C GLY A 94 8.16 27.99 3.87
N PHE A 95 7.70 26.90 4.51
CA PHE A 95 8.12 26.56 5.87
C PHE A 95 9.62 26.28 5.95
N GLU A 96 10.27 26.78 7.00
CA GLU A 96 11.71 26.56 7.22
C GLU A 96 12.00 25.12 7.64
N GLU A 97 11.05 24.45 8.31
CA GLU A 97 11.20 23.09 8.81
C GLU A 97 9.89 22.32 8.69
N ILE A 98 9.95 21.07 8.21
CA ILE A 98 8.82 20.18 8.05
C ILE A 98 9.11 18.87 8.79
N HIS A 99 8.28 18.53 9.78
CA HIS A 99 8.36 17.26 10.50
C HIS A 99 7.36 16.26 9.96
N PHE A 100 7.84 15.11 9.49
CA PHE A 100 7.01 14.01 9.01
C PHE A 100 7.09 12.81 9.96
N PHE A 101 5.94 12.38 10.49
CA PHE A 101 5.82 11.23 11.37
C PHE A 101 5.10 10.08 10.66
N GLY A 102 5.71 8.88 10.63
CA GLY A 102 5.13 7.71 10.00
C GLY A 102 5.87 6.41 10.30
N ASP A 103 5.19 5.28 10.21
CA ASP A 103 5.74 3.94 10.41
C ASP A 103 6.58 3.46 9.21
N LYS A 104 6.36 4.02 8.03
CA LYS A 104 7.01 3.68 6.77
C LYS A 104 7.51 4.92 6.04
N THR A 105 8.62 5.47 6.51
CA THR A 105 9.20 6.71 5.99
C THR A 105 10.24 6.51 4.88
N PHE A 106 10.64 5.28 4.57
CA PHE A 106 11.72 4.96 3.62
C PHE A 106 11.45 5.38 2.16
N LYS A 107 10.20 5.66 1.79
CA LYS A 107 9.82 6.16 0.46
C LYS A 107 9.79 7.69 0.37
N VAL A 108 9.90 8.38 1.49
CA VAL A 108 9.92 9.85 1.54
C VAL A 108 11.38 10.30 1.49
N ARG A 109 12.04 10.12 0.34
CA ARG A 109 13.32 10.75 0.06
C ARG A 109 13.02 12.01 -0.75
N TYR A 110 13.11 13.15 -0.10
CA TYR A 110 13.18 14.44 -0.78
C TYR A 110 14.60 14.97 -0.72
N ASP A 111 15.10 15.39 -1.87
CA ASP A 111 16.43 15.99 -2.06
C ASP A 111 16.40 17.49 -1.72
N LEU A 112 15.74 17.84 -0.64
CA LEU A 112 15.81 19.16 -0.04
C LEU A 112 16.59 19.03 1.26
N THR A 113 17.45 19.99 1.54
CA THR A 113 18.21 20.17 2.78
C THR A 113 17.31 20.33 4.02
N LEU A 114 16.36 19.43 4.15
CA LEU A 114 15.44 19.33 5.29
C LEU A 114 15.91 18.20 6.18
N SER A 115 16.27 18.53 7.42
CA SER A 115 16.61 17.52 8.41
C SER A 115 15.35 16.74 8.82
N PHE A 116 15.28 15.47 8.42
CA PHE A 116 14.22 14.58 8.87
C PHE A 116 14.66 13.89 10.16
N ASP A 117 14.10 14.27 11.27
CA ASP A 117 14.24 13.51 12.52
C ASP A 117 13.31 12.31 12.51
N LEU A 118 13.89 11.13 12.28
CA LEU A 118 13.21 9.84 12.29
C LEU A 118 13.03 9.38 13.75
N ILE A 119 11.89 9.65 14.36
CA ILE A 119 11.51 8.96 15.60
C ILE A 119 10.88 7.63 15.23
N LYS A 120 11.69 6.56 15.32
CA LYS A 120 11.18 5.18 15.33
C LYS A 120 10.60 4.89 16.72
N ARG A 121 9.33 4.56 16.79
CA ARG A 121 8.75 3.81 17.91
C ARG A 121 8.62 2.35 17.54
#